data_67ce93fd8353d7de8562afe907b61dba
#
_entry.id   67ce93fd8353d7de8562afe907b61dba
#
_cell.length_a   1.000
_cell.length_b   1.000
_cell.length_c   1.000
_cell.angle_alpha   90.00
_cell.angle_beta   90.00
_cell.angle_gamma   90.00
#
_symmetry.space_group_name_H-M   'P 1'
#
loop_
_entity.id
_entity.type
_entity.pdbx_description
1 polymer ?
#
loop_
_entity_poly.entity_id
_entity_poly.type
_entity_poly.pdbx_seq_one_letter_code
_entity_poly.pdbx_strand_id
1 'polypeptide(L)'
;MAYPHTDKPEDIEAAKSIYFGFDQPVENWAWNVAWFADPVFLGKYPEEALEKYKEYLPQITDGDMELIHQPIDFMGQNIYNGYYIRMGADGKPEYVDRPAGFPKTAANWPVTPECLYWGTKFLYERYQMPLYITENGMSCHDQISADGCVHDSNRIDFLDKYLSQLQKAVDDGVDIRGYFLWTFLDNFEWDKGYSERFGLVYVDFATQKRIAKDSAFWYQKVMETNGGILSMNSVDANKEILFMSPVFKQMIWGGNKLGSKWGYEIPGEKTGECWAVSAHPNGDCMIKEGTYAGRTLSQLWAEEPQLFGNVAGDRFPLLIKIIDANDDLSIQVHPDDEYAGKNENGSFGKTECWYILDAPEGATLVIGHNAKDKAELEDMIGNGRWEEFLREVPVKKGDFIQIDPGTVHAIKGGIEILETQQNSDITYRVYDYGRLQDVKPRELHIGKSIDVITVPAKSVEESVISISADAKNTMNRLISCSYYQVWKLDVDGSMEVLQDYPFLIMSVVEGDGLINGQLIKKGDHFILPSGFGKARLQGKMELIVSTVA
;
A
#
# COMPACT_ATOMS: atom_id res chain seq x y z
N MET A 1 -26.29 19.10 -13.29
CA MET A 1 -25.00 19.68 -12.92
C MET A 1 -24.23 20.01 -14.19
N ALA A 2 -23.49 21.15 -14.23
CA ALA A 2 -22.58 21.50 -15.32
C ALA A 2 -21.14 21.31 -14.85
N TYR A 3 -20.29 20.71 -15.68
CA TYR A 3 -18.88 20.50 -15.37
C TYR A 3 -18.01 20.58 -16.65
N PRO A 4 -16.71 20.93 -16.53
CA PRO A 4 -15.90 21.21 -17.72
C PRO A 4 -15.66 19.96 -18.55
N HIS A 5 -15.57 20.13 -19.87
CA HIS A 5 -15.23 19.08 -20.81
C HIS A 5 -13.73 18.71 -20.74
N THR A 6 -12.87 19.69 -20.43
CA THR A 6 -11.45 19.51 -20.19
C THR A 6 -11.01 20.29 -18.97
N ASP A 7 -9.81 19.99 -18.43
CA ASP A 7 -9.23 20.72 -17.28
C ASP A 7 -8.65 22.11 -17.68
N LYS A 8 -8.96 22.63 -18.86
CA LYS A 8 -8.51 23.96 -19.27
C LYS A 8 -9.27 25.05 -18.52
N PRO A 9 -8.59 26.14 -18.13
CA PRO A 9 -9.22 27.25 -17.40
C PRO A 9 -10.47 27.81 -18.10
N GLU A 10 -10.47 27.93 -19.41
CA GLU A 10 -11.61 28.41 -20.19
C GLU A 10 -12.86 27.50 -20.09
N ASP A 11 -12.67 26.18 -20.11
CA ASP A 11 -13.76 25.21 -19.96
C ASP A 11 -14.30 25.20 -18.53
N ILE A 12 -13.41 25.37 -17.53
CA ILE A 12 -13.80 25.46 -16.11
C ILE A 12 -14.67 26.70 -15.87
N GLU A 13 -14.26 27.85 -16.38
CA GLU A 13 -15.05 29.09 -16.27
C GLU A 13 -16.38 29.00 -17.03
N ALA A 14 -16.37 28.39 -18.21
CA ALA A 14 -17.59 28.10 -18.96
C ALA A 14 -18.57 27.23 -18.15
N ALA A 15 -18.08 26.17 -17.52
CA ALA A 15 -18.89 25.29 -16.68
C ALA A 15 -19.45 26.02 -15.45
N LYS A 16 -18.65 26.84 -14.76
CA LYS A 16 -19.10 27.67 -13.62
C LYS A 16 -20.17 28.67 -14.02
N SER A 17 -20.01 29.32 -15.19
CA SER A 17 -20.99 30.29 -15.68
C SER A 17 -22.35 29.65 -16.00
N ILE A 18 -22.36 28.41 -16.51
CA ILE A 18 -23.62 27.65 -16.67
C ILE A 18 -24.17 27.17 -15.32
N TYR A 19 -23.31 26.77 -14.40
CA TYR A 19 -23.75 26.17 -13.14
C TYR A 19 -24.37 27.20 -12.17
N PHE A 20 -23.82 28.40 -12.12
CA PHE A 20 -24.28 29.49 -11.24
C PHE A 20 -24.94 30.68 -11.96
N GLY A 21 -24.73 30.79 -13.27
CA GLY A 21 -25.19 31.93 -14.05
C GLY A 21 -26.67 31.87 -14.44
N PHE A 22 -27.16 32.96 -15.01
CA PHE A 22 -28.57 33.17 -15.31
C PHE A 22 -28.85 33.36 -16.80
N ASP A 23 -27.98 32.92 -17.68
CA ASP A 23 -28.16 33.00 -19.15
C ASP A 23 -29.26 32.09 -19.71
N GLN A 24 -29.72 31.13 -18.89
CA GLN A 24 -30.80 30.21 -19.24
C GLN A 24 -32.13 30.94 -19.41
N PRO A 25 -33.09 30.41 -20.22
CA PRO A 25 -34.45 30.93 -20.29
C PRO A 25 -35.11 31.08 -18.93
N VAL A 26 -35.97 32.08 -18.76
CA VAL A 26 -36.63 32.38 -17.47
C VAL A 26 -37.40 31.18 -16.92
N GLU A 27 -38.03 30.36 -17.80
CA GLU A 27 -38.74 29.15 -17.40
C GLU A 27 -37.86 28.09 -16.72
N ASN A 28 -36.55 28.19 -16.85
CA ASN A 28 -35.59 27.26 -16.25
C ASN A 28 -35.05 27.73 -14.87
N TRP A 29 -35.61 28.80 -14.29
CA TRP A 29 -35.16 29.40 -13.01
C TRP A 29 -35.09 28.38 -11.87
N ALA A 30 -35.99 27.41 -11.81
CA ALA A 30 -36.02 26.36 -10.79
C ALA A 30 -34.81 25.43 -10.82
N TRP A 31 -34.03 25.43 -11.90
CA TRP A 31 -32.84 24.60 -12.05
C TRP A 31 -31.52 25.32 -11.76
N ASN A 32 -31.61 26.57 -11.27
CA ASN A 32 -30.43 27.35 -10.96
C ASN A 32 -30.02 27.21 -9.47
N VAL A 33 -28.80 26.74 -9.21
CA VAL A 33 -28.32 26.52 -7.84
C VAL A 33 -28.16 27.84 -7.09
N ALA A 34 -27.61 28.88 -7.71
CA ALA A 34 -27.32 30.15 -7.04
C ALA A 34 -28.60 30.89 -6.62
N TRP A 35 -29.70 30.72 -7.38
CA TRP A 35 -30.97 31.33 -7.02
C TRP A 35 -31.48 30.89 -5.63
N PHE A 36 -31.27 29.62 -5.27
CA PHE A 36 -31.71 29.08 -3.99
C PHE A 36 -30.62 29.11 -2.92
N ALA A 37 -29.38 28.87 -3.32
CA ALA A 37 -28.28 28.71 -2.37
C ALA A 37 -27.70 30.07 -1.92
N ASP A 38 -27.56 31.06 -2.80
CA ASP A 38 -26.98 32.36 -2.42
C ASP A 38 -27.76 33.07 -1.27
N PRO A 39 -29.11 33.12 -1.30
CA PRO A 39 -29.84 33.70 -0.18
C PRO A 39 -29.58 33.01 1.16
N VAL A 40 -29.49 31.69 1.14
CA VAL A 40 -29.27 30.88 2.34
C VAL A 40 -27.84 31.03 2.87
N PHE A 41 -26.85 30.88 1.98
CA PHE A 41 -25.44 30.83 2.38
C PHE A 41 -24.73 32.18 2.36
N LEU A 42 -25.17 33.13 1.48
CA LEU A 42 -24.55 34.44 1.31
C LEU A 42 -25.43 35.60 1.79
N GLY A 43 -26.67 35.35 2.21
CA GLY A 43 -27.61 36.34 2.70
C GLY A 43 -28.12 37.34 1.65
N LYS A 44 -28.02 37.01 0.38
CA LYS A 44 -28.49 37.87 -0.72
C LYS A 44 -28.81 37.06 -1.98
N TYR A 45 -29.82 37.49 -2.71
CA TYR A 45 -30.06 36.98 -4.07
C TYR A 45 -29.00 37.54 -5.03
N PRO A 46 -28.64 36.79 -6.08
CA PRO A 46 -27.78 37.28 -7.16
C PRO A 46 -28.41 38.49 -7.86
N GLU A 47 -27.66 39.57 -8.02
CA GLU A 47 -28.16 40.83 -8.62
C GLU A 47 -28.64 40.62 -10.06
N GLU A 48 -27.92 39.84 -10.85
CA GLU A 48 -28.26 39.44 -12.21
C GLU A 48 -29.64 38.72 -12.27
N ALA A 49 -29.89 37.83 -11.30
CA ALA A 49 -31.15 37.09 -11.21
C ALA A 49 -32.32 38.01 -10.83
N LEU A 50 -32.09 38.94 -9.89
CA LEU A 50 -33.13 39.92 -9.52
C LEU A 50 -33.55 40.79 -10.71
N GLU A 51 -32.60 41.23 -11.53
CA GLU A 51 -32.93 41.99 -12.74
C GLU A 51 -33.64 41.13 -13.79
N LYS A 52 -33.15 39.91 -14.01
CA LYS A 52 -33.73 39.00 -15.01
C LYS A 52 -35.14 38.54 -14.67
N TYR A 53 -35.43 38.28 -13.39
CA TYR A 53 -36.68 37.75 -12.90
C TYR A 53 -37.65 38.83 -12.37
N LYS A 54 -37.29 40.10 -12.44
CA LYS A 54 -38.04 41.20 -11.82
C LYS A 54 -39.55 41.20 -12.02
N GLU A 55 -40.02 40.77 -13.18
CA GLU A 55 -41.44 40.70 -13.51
C GLU A 55 -42.18 39.54 -12.84
N TYR A 56 -41.43 38.54 -12.35
CA TYR A 56 -41.95 37.32 -11.75
C TYR A 56 -41.71 37.27 -10.23
N LEU A 57 -40.95 38.22 -9.67
CA LEU A 57 -40.61 38.18 -8.28
C LEU A 57 -41.78 38.53 -7.39
N PRO A 58 -42.00 37.80 -6.28
CA PRO A 58 -42.89 38.28 -5.22
C PRO A 58 -42.27 39.54 -4.56
N GLN A 59 -43.08 40.22 -3.78
CA GLN A 59 -42.56 41.32 -2.97
C GLN A 59 -41.57 40.77 -1.94
N ILE A 60 -40.30 41.17 -2.05
CA ILE A 60 -39.27 40.90 -1.03
C ILE A 60 -39.38 41.99 0.01
N THR A 61 -39.58 41.61 1.27
CA THR A 61 -39.81 42.56 2.37
C THR A 61 -38.58 42.72 3.28
N ASP A 62 -38.53 43.79 4.03
CA ASP A 62 -37.51 44.00 5.05
C ASP A 62 -37.58 42.86 6.08
N GLY A 63 -36.46 42.16 6.30
CA GLY A 63 -36.35 41.03 7.21
C GLY A 63 -36.41 39.64 6.55
N ASP A 64 -36.83 39.56 5.26
CA ASP A 64 -36.87 38.26 4.56
C ASP A 64 -35.47 37.63 4.51
N MET A 65 -34.43 38.41 4.22
CA MET A 65 -33.06 37.90 4.19
C MET A 65 -32.53 37.51 5.59
N GLU A 66 -32.92 38.23 6.64
CA GLU A 66 -32.60 37.84 8.00
C GLU A 66 -33.24 36.51 8.40
N LEU A 67 -34.45 36.24 7.89
CA LEU A 67 -35.15 34.98 8.11
C LEU A 67 -34.53 33.82 7.30
N ILE A 68 -34.12 34.08 6.07
CA ILE A 68 -33.56 33.06 5.16
C ILE A 68 -32.11 32.71 5.53
N HIS A 69 -31.29 33.77 5.79
CA HIS A 69 -29.87 33.61 6.09
C HIS A 69 -29.65 33.35 7.59
N GLN A 70 -29.99 32.16 8.04
CA GLN A 70 -29.70 31.71 9.39
C GLN A 70 -28.39 30.93 9.46
N PRO A 71 -27.68 30.90 10.59
CA PRO A 71 -26.48 30.07 10.77
C PRO A 71 -26.81 28.58 10.52
N ILE A 72 -26.04 27.93 9.67
CA ILE A 72 -26.12 26.50 9.33
C ILE A 72 -24.76 25.87 9.39
N ASP A 73 -24.71 24.56 9.69
CA ASP A 73 -23.47 23.85 9.98
C ASP A 73 -22.84 23.21 8.75
N PHE A 74 -23.63 22.85 7.74
CA PHE A 74 -23.18 22.19 6.52
C PHE A 74 -24.15 22.39 5.35
N MET A 75 -23.69 22.05 4.14
CA MET A 75 -24.50 22.02 2.93
C MET A 75 -24.70 20.55 2.49
N GLY A 76 -25.96 20.11 2.38
CA GLY A 76 -26.32 18.82 1.80
C GLY A 76 -26.63 18.91 0.32
N GLN A 77 -26.17 17.96 -0.49
CA GLN A 77 -26.37 17.96 -1.94
C GLN A 77 -26.69 16.57 -2.47
N ASN A 78 -27.75 16.49 -3.30
CA ASN A 78 -28.09 15.33 -4.12
C ASN A 78 -27.44 15.50 -5.49
N ILE A 79 -26.46 14.67 -5.84
CA ILE A 79 -25.71 14.77 -7.09
C ILE A 79 -25.71 13.41 -7.81
N TYR A 80 -26.37 13.29 -8.95
CA TYR A 80 -26.47 12.03 -9.70
C TYR A 80 -25.77 12.06 -11.05
N ASN A 81 -25.89 13.18 -11.79
CA ASN A 81 -25.31 13.33 -13.12
C ASN A 81 -25.16 14.80 -13.53
N GLY A 82 -24.54 15.04 -14.67
CA GLY A 82 -24.32 16.38 -15.19
C GLY A 82 -24.04 16.41 -16.69
N TYR A 83 -23.70 17.59 -17.20
CA TYR A 83 -23.43 17.87 -18.61
C TYR A 83 -22.02 18.40 -18.78
N TYR A 84 -21.35 17.97 -19.86
CA TYR A 84 -20.08 18.52 -20.30
C TYR A 84 -20.27 19.91 -20.90
N ILE A 85 -19.49 20.87 -20.44
CA ILE A 85 -19.47 22.25 -20.92
C ILE A 85 -18.06 22.58 -21.41
N ARG A 86 -17.95 23.23 -22.55
CA ARG A 86 -16.70 23.82 -23.04
C ARG A 86 -16.89 25.25 -23.42
N MET A 87 -15.80 25.98 -23.55
CA MET A 87 -15.82 27.31 -24.16
C MET A 87 -15.87 27.16 -25.69
N GLY A 88 -16.92 27.70 -26.31
CA GLY A 88 -17.08 27.71 -27.77
C GLY A 88 -16.12 28.69 -28.45
N ALA A 89 -15.99 28.53 -29.76
CA ALA A 89 -15.11 29.40 -30.57
C ALA A 89 -15.56 30.86 -30.60
N ASP A 90 -16.84 31.14 -30.31
CA ASP A 90 -17.41 32.48 -30.20
C ASP A 90 -17.26 33.11 -28.81
N GLY A 91 -16.54 32.43 -27.92
CA GLY A 91 -16.32 32.89 -26.53
C GLY A 91 -17.51 32.66 -25.59
N LYS A 92 -18.48 31.84 -25.97
CA LYS A 92 -19.64 31.49 -25.13
C LYS A 92 -19.56 30.04 -24.68
N PRO A 93 -20.10 29.71 -23.49
CA PRO A 93 -20.25 28.34 -23.04
C PRO A 93 -21.19 27.54 -23.97
N GLU A 94 -20.78 26.31 -24.30
CA GLU A 94 -21.61 25.39 -25.08
C GLU A 94 -21.66 24.00 -24.45
N TYR A 95 -22.82 23.35 -24.58
CA TYR A 95 -23.02 21.95 -24.17
C TYR A 95 -22.35 21.03 -25.18
N VAL A 96 -21.61 20.03 -24.67
CA VAL A 96 -20.97 19.01 -25.49
C VAL A 96 -21.87 17.80 -25.55
N ASP A 97 -22.24 17.40 -26.77
CA ASP A 97 -23.07 16.21 -26.99
C ASP A 97 -22.33 14.93 -26.59
N ARG A 98 -23.07 14.00 -26.02
CA ARG A 98 -22.53 12.68 -25.66
C ARG A 98 -22.48 11.78 -26.89
N PRO A 99 -21.43 10.96 -27.05
CA PRO A 99 -21.32 10.02 -28.16
C PRO A 99 -22.43 8.96 -28.11
N ALA A 100 -22.70 8.35 -29.24
CA ALA A 100 -23.61 7.22 -29.31
C ALA A 100 -23.11 6.07 -28.44
N GLY A 101 -24.02 5.42 -27.70
CA GLY A 101 -23.67 4.34 -26.76
C GLY A 101 -23.11 4.83 -25.41
N PHE A 102 -23.21 6.12 -25.11
CA PHE A 102 -22.78 6.62 -23.77
C PHE A 102 -23.50 5.88 -22.65
N PRO A 103 -22.78 5.46 -21.58
CA PRO A 103 -23.35 4.67 -20.50
C PRO A 103 -24.51 5.35 -19.79
N LYS A 104 -25.55 4.58 -19.48
CA LYS A 104 -26.75 5.05 -18.79
C LYS A 104 -27.23 4.06 -17.74
N THR A 105 -27.90 4.59 -16.71
CA THR A 105 -28.61 3.80 -15.69
C THR A 105 -29.92 3.22 -16.27
N ALA A 106 -30.59 2.33 -15.52
CA ALA A 106 -31.92 1.83 -15.90
C ALA A 106 -32.97 2.96 -16.06
N ALA A 107 -32.88 4.01 -15.23
CA ALA A 107 -33.68 5.24 -15.36
C ALA A 107 -33.29 6.13 -16.55
N ASN A 108 -32.42 5.64 -17.44
CA ASN A 108 -31.91 6.37 -18.61
C ASN A 108 -31.07 7.63 -18.28
N TRP A 109 -30.57 7.75 -17.08
CA TRP A 109 -29.65 8.82 -16.67
C TRP A 109 -28.23 8.52 -17.16
N PRO A 110 -27.50 9.54 -17.65
CA PRO A 110 -26.12 9.32 -18.07
C PRO A 110 -25.21 9.05 -16.85
N VAL A 111 -24.23 8.16 -17.03
CA VAL A 111 -23.21 7.89 -16.02
C VAL A 111 -22.07 8.89 -16.20
N THR A 112 -21.95 9.83 -15.28
CA THR A 112 -21.02 10.99 -15.35
C THR A 112 -20.34 11.23 -14.01
N PRO A 113 -19.39 10.40 -13.61
CA PRO A 113 -18.80 10.43 -12.27
C PRO A 113 -18.09 11.76 -11.94
N GLU A 114 -17.57 12.46 -12.94
CA GLU A 114 -16.91 13.77 -12.79
C GLU A 114 -17.80 14.84 -12.15
N CYS A 115 -19.13 14.63 -12.19
CA CYS A 115 -20.07 15.56 -11.55
C CYS A 115 -19.90 15.63 -10.01
N LEU A 116 -19.44 14.55 -9.37
CA LEU A 116 -19.14 14.56 -7.92
C LEU A 116 -17.86 15.35 -7.60
N TYR A 117 -16.86 15.29 -8.45
CA TYR A 117 -15.64 16.09 -8.28
C TYR A 117 -15.94 17.59 -8.50
N TRP A 118 -16.39 17.94 -9.70
CA TRP A 118 -16.56 19.34 -10.06
C TRP A 118 -17.71 20.02 -9.33
N GLY A 119 -18.79 19.29 -9.09
CA GLY A 119 -19.95 19.85 -8.38
C GLY A 119 -19.61 20.22 -6.94
N THR A 120 -18.96 19.34 -6.21
CA THR A 120 -18.54 19.62 -4.83
C THR A 120 -17.47 20.71 -4.79
N LYS A 121 -16.52 20.71 -5.73
CA LYS A 121 -15.48 21.74 -5.83
C LYS A 121 -16.06 23.12 -6.06
N PHE A 122 -16.98 23.27 -7.04
CA PHE A 122 -17.62 24.56 -7.32
C PHE A 122 -18.47 25.07 -6.16
N LEU A 123 -19.21 24.19 -5.48
CA LEU A 123 -20.00 24.56 -4.32
C LEU A 123 -19.10 24.98 -3.15
N TYR A 124 -18.04 24.24 -2.90
CA TYR A 124 -17.10 24.57 -1.82
C TYR A 124 -16.34 25.88 -2.11
N GLU A 125 -15.88 26.10 -3.34
CA GLU A 125 -15.23 27.35 -3.74
C GLU A 125 -16.15 28.58 -3.52
N ARG A 126 -17.46 28.43 -3.79
CA ARG A 126 -18.42 29.54 -3.68
C ARG A 126 -18.89 29.81 -2.25
N TYR A 127 -19.23 28.75 -1.50
CA TYR A 127 -19.93 28.89 -0.22
C TYR A 127 -19.04 28.63 1.00
N GLN A 128 -17.88 28.01 0.84
CA GLN A 128 -16.91 27.72 1.90
C GLN A 128 -17.54 26.94 3.09
N MET A 129 -18.52 26.09 2.81
CA MET A 129 -19.25 25.29 3.80
C MET A 129 -18.84 23.82 3.72
N PRO A 130 -18.77 23.10 4.87
CA PRO A 130 -18.65 21.65 4.84
C PRO A 130 -19.77 21.02 4.02
N LEU A 131 -19.42 20.01 3.19
CA LEU A 131 -20.36 19.35 2.28
C LEU A 131 -20.68 17.93 2.75
N TYR A 132 -21.94 17.53 2.56
CA TYR A 132 -22.39 16.16 2.61
C TYR A 132 -23.09 15.82 1.29
N ILE A 133 -22.71 14.69 0.67
CA ILE A 133 -23.50 14.14 -0.41
C ILE A 133 -24.65 13.37 0.20
N THR A 134 -25.83 13.95 0.15
CA THR A 134 -27.04 13.42 0.80
C THR A 134 -27.72 12.37 -0.05
N GLU A 135 -27.49 12.37 -1.38
CA GLU A 135 -27.88 11.28 -2.26
C GLU A 135 -26.97 11.18 -3.48
N ASN A 136 -26.56 9.96 -3.79
CA ASN A 136 -26.00 9.51 -5.07
C ASN A 136 -26.21 8.01 -5.21
N GLY A 137 -26.48 7.52 -6.41
CA GLY A 137 -26.71 6.11 -6.68
C GLY A 137 -27.23 5.89 -8.09
N MET A 138 -27.48 4.63 -8.44
CA MET A 138 -28.03 4.28 -9.75
C MET A 138 -29.14 3.23 -9.64
N SER A 139 -30.15 3.36 -10.51
CA SER A 139 -31.08 2.28 -10.75
C SER A 139 -30.51 1.23 -11.69
N CYS A 140 -30.83 -0.03 -11.43
CA CYS A 140 -30.42 -1.17 -12.23
C CYS A 140 -31.61 -2.10 -12.53
N HIS A 141 -31.47 -2.93 -13.57
CA HIS A 141 -32.38 -4.02 -13.87
C HIS A 141 -32.04 -5.28 -13.07
N ASP A 142 -32.08 -5.16 -11.74
CA ASP A 142 -31.69 -6.24 -10.84
C ASP A 142 -32.68 -7.40 -10.88
N GLN A 143 -32.15 -8.62 -10.85
CA GLN A 143 -32.93 -9.87 -10.79
C GLN A 143 -32.23 -10.91 -9.91
N ILE A 144 -33.02 -11.82 -9.38
CA ILE A 144 -32.46 -12.96 -8.64
C ILE A 144 -31.91 -13.97 -9.64
N SER A 145 -30.63 -14.31 -9.52
CA SER A 145 -29.96 -15.31 -10.32
C SER A 145 -30.29 -16.75 -9.89
N ALA A 146 -29.88 -17.75 -10.67
CA ALA A 146 -30.19 -19.16 -10.40
C ALA A 146 -29.61 -19.69 -9.08
N ASP A 147 -28.57 -19.06 -8.56
CA ASP A 147 -27.94 -19.34 -7.24
C ASP A 147 -28.66 -18.68 -6.07
N GLY A 148 -29.71 -17.89 -6.35
CA GLY A 148 -30.48 -17.15 -5.35
C GLY A 148 -29.90 -15.81 -4.94
N CYS A 149 -28.80 -15.37 -5.54
CA CYS A 149 -28.14 -14.08 -5.30
C CYS A 149 -28.56 -13.02 -6.33
N VAL A 150 -28.21 -11.77 -6.09
CA VAL A 150 -28.41 -10.65 -7.03
C VAL A 150 -27.04 -10.05 -7.36
N HIS A 151 -26.61 -10.26 -8.61
CA HIS A 151 -25.31 -9.82 -9.11
C HIS A 151 -25.47 -8.49 -9.84
N ASP A 152 -25.00 -7.41 -9.25
CA ASP A 152 -25.13 -6.04 -9.75
C ASP A 152 -23.77 -5.35 -9.95
N SER A 153 -22.88 -6.01 -10.68
CA SER A 153 -21.52 -5.52 -10.97
C SER A 153 -21.50 -4.13 -11.62
N ASN A 154 -22.53 -3.77 -12.40
CA ASN A 154 -22.70 -2.44 -12.98
C ASN A 154 -22.93 -1.36 -11.91
N ARG A 155 -23.60 -1.67 -10.78
CA ARG A 155 -23.72 -0.74 -9.65
C ARG A 155 -22.39 -0.59 -8.91
N ILE A 156 -21.64 -1.67 -8.78
CA ILE A 156 -20.27 -1.61 -8.21
C ILE A 156 -19.40 -0.68 -9.07
N ASP A 157 -19.38 -0.88 -10.41
CA ASP A 157 -18.61 -0.03 -11.33
C ASP A 157 -19.03 1.45 -11.27
N PHE A 158 -20.34 1.71 -11.17
CA PHE A 158 -20.85 3.08 -10.98
C PHE A 158 -20.35 3.70 -9.68
N LEU A 159 -20.56 3.01 -8.55
CA LEU A 159 -20.19 3.53 -7.22
C LEU A 159 -18.68 3.74 -7.12
N ASP A 160 -17.90 2.82 -7.64
CA ASP A 160 -16.44 2.93 -7.66
C ASP A 160 -15.98 4.19 -8.39
N LYS A 161 -16.47 4.44 -9.59
CA LYS A 161 -16.13 5.63 -10.36
C LYS A 161 -16.56 6.94 -9.69
N TYR A 162 -17.78 6.96 -9.12
CA TYR A 162 -18.31 8.17 -8.46
C TYR A 162 -17.58 8.48 -7.14
N LEU A 163 -17.36 7.47 -6.32
CA LEU A 163 -16.63 7.63 -5.06
C LEU A 163 -15.14 7.98 -5.30
N SER A 164 -14.54 7.46 -6.37
CA SER A 164 -13.19 7.86 -6.78
C SER A 164 -13.11 9.35 -7.11
N GLN A 165 -14.10 9.90 -7.81
CA GLN A 165 -14.15 11.33 -8.09
C GLN A 165 -14.41 12.17 -6.82
N LEU A 166 -15.20 11.65 -5.90
CA LEU A 166 -15.43 12.30 -4.60
C LEU A 166 -14.15 12.34 -3.77
N GLN A 167 -13.40 11.24 -3.73
CA GLN A 167 -12.11 11.19 -3.04
C GLN A 167 -11.12 12.18 -3.65
N LYS A 168 -11.05 12.27 -5.00
CA LYS A 168 -10.22 13.27 -5.68
C LYS A 168 -10.55 14.70 -5.21
N ALA A 169 -11.84 15.02 -5.01
CA ALA A 169 -12.23 16.33 -4.47
C ALA A 169 -11.72 16.56 -3.05
N VAL A 170 -11.78 15.53 -2.18
CA VAL A 170 -11.22 15.58 -0.82
C VAL A 170 -9.71 15.80 -0.86
N ASP A 171 -9.01 15.07 -1.73
CA ASP A 171 -7.55 15.18 -1.90
C ASP A 171 -7.14 16.58 -2.40
N ASP A 172 -7.99 17.24 -3.18
CA ASP A 172 -7.83 18.63 -3.63
C ASP A 172 -8.28 19.68 -2.57
N GLY A 173 -8.64 19.25 -1.36
CA GLY A 173 -8.91 20.12 -0.21
C GLY A 173 -10.37 20.55 -0.04
N VAL A 174 -11.34 19.92 -0.72
CA VAL A 174 -12.77 20.17 -0.49
C VAL A 174 -13.18 19.50 0.83
N ASP A 175 -13.81 20.26 1.75
CA ASP A 175 -14.27 19.74 3.06
C ASP A 175 -15.55 18.91 2.88
N ILE A 176 -15.41 17.67 2.41
CA ILE A 176 -16.50 16.69 2.30
C ILE A 176 -16.48 15.80 3.54
N ARG A 177 -17.56 15.79 4.31
CA ARG A 177 -17.65 15.09 5.58
C ARG A 177 -18.50 13.83 5.56
N GLY A 178 -19.25 13.59 4.48
CA GLY A 178 -20.07 12.40 4.39
C GLY A 178 -20.66 12.15 3.01
N TYR A 179 -21.00 10.89 2.78
CA TYR A 179 -21.63 10.41 1.57
C TYR A 179 -22.75 9.42 1.94
N PHE A 180 -23.95 9.65 1.45
CA PHE A 180 -25.11 8.79 1.64
C PHE A 180 -25.54 8.22 0.29
N LEU A 181 -25.48 6.91 0.21
CA LEU A 181 -25.89 6.20 -0.99
C LEU A 181 -27.44 6.18 -1.09
N TRP A 182 -27.98 6.54 -2.24
CA TRP A 182 -29.36 6.30 -2.59
C TRP A 182 -29.48 4.97 -3.38
N THR A 183 -29.98 3.86 -2.78
CA THR A 183 -30.60 3.79 -1.45
C THR A 183 -30.27 2.45 -0.79
N PHE A 184 -30.59 2.27 0.48
CA PHE A 184 -30.30 1.02 1.20
C PHE A 184 -31.16 -0.15 0.72
N LEU A 185 -32.49 0.06 0.59
CA LEU A 185 -33.45 -0.96 0.14
C LEU A 185 -34.10 -0.53 -1.17
N ASP A 186 -34.39 -1.47 -2.09
CA ASP A 186 -35.32 -1.18 -3.17
C ASP A 186 -36.65 -0.67 -2.62
N ASN A 187 -37.16 0.44 -3.15
CA ASN A 187 -38.34 1.11 -2.62
C ASN A 187 -39.22 1.68 -3.76
N PHE A 188 -40.20 2.50 -3.40
CA PHE A 188 -41.07 3.22 -4.29
C PHE A 188 -40.39 4.48 -4.84
N GLU A 189 -40.14 4.54 -6.14
CA GLU A 189 -39.45 5.61 -6.84
C GLU A 189 -40.45 6.57 -7.53
N TRP A 190 -41.09 7.44 -6.77
CA TRP A 190 -41.98 8.49 -7.22
C TRP A 190 -42.88 8.05 -8.41
N ASP A 191 -42.81 8.75 -9.54
CA ASP A 191 -43.61 8.44 -10.76
C ASP A 191 -43.25 7.12 -11.45
N LYS A 192 -42.09 6.51 -11.08
CA LYS A 192 -41.64 5.19 -11.58
C LYS A 192 -42.22 4.03 -10.76
N GLY A 193 -42.80 4.31 -9.58
CA GLY A 193 -43.31 3.27 -8.70
C GLY A 193 -42.21 2.29 -8.29
N TYR A 194 -42.44 1.00 -8.49
CA TYR A 194 -41.49 -0.07 -8.14
C TYR A 194 -40.67 -0.59 -9.32
N SER A 195 -40.66 0.11 -10.47
CA SER A 195 -39.91 -0.32 -11.66
C SER A 195 -38.42 -0.09 -11.53
N GLU A 196 -37.99 0.96 -10.81
CA GLU A 196 -36.61 1.31 -10.64
C GLU A 196 -36.05 0.73 -9.32
N ARG A 197 -34.86 0.12 -9.40
CA ARG A 197 -34.19 -0.52 -8.26
C ARG A 197 -32.88 0.18 -7.95
N PHE A 198 -32.88 1.03 -6.93
CA PHE A 198 -31.70 1.77 -6.46
C PHE A 198 -30.99 1.11 -5.27
N GLY A 199 -31.66 0.14 -4.60
CA GLY A 199 -31.18 -0.43 -3.35
C GLY A 199 -29.87 -1.21 -3.45
N LEU A 200 -29.10 -1.21 -2.38
CA LEU A 200 -28.06 -2.21 -2.11
C LEU A 200 -28.67 -3.56 -1.74
N VAL A 201 -29.89 -3.55 -1.23
CA VAL A 201 -30.66 -4.75 -0.88
C VAL A 201 -31.86 -4.87 -1.80
N TYR A 202 -31.92 -5.98 -2.51
CA TYR A 202 -33.07 -6.36 -3.32
C TYR A 202 -34.28 -6.66 -2.44
N VAL A 203 -35.43 -6.09 -2.78
CA VAL A 203 -36.72 -6.40 -2.15
C VAL A 203 -37.59 -7.14 -3.15
N ASP A 204 -37.97 -8.37 -2.84
CA ASP A 204 -39.07 -9.04 -3.52
C ASP A 204 -40.40 -8.43 -3.00
N PHE A 205 -40.98 -7.55 -3.78
CA PHE A 205 -42.14 -6.79 -3.33
C PHE A 205 -43.37 -7.66 -3.05
N ALA A 206 -43.46 -8.86 -3.66
CA ALA A 206 -44.55 -9.79 -3.42
C ALA A 206 -44.42 -10.52 -2.09
N THR A 207 -43.21 -11.02 -1.77
CA THR A 207 -42.95 -11.82 -0.57
C THR A 207 -42.33 -11.03 0.58
N GLN A 208 -41.88 -9.83 0.30
CA GLN A 208 -41.13 -8.96 1.23
C GLN A 208 -39.79 -9.55 1.65
N LYS A 209 -39.25 -10.54 0.92
CA LYS A 209 -37.91 -11.08 1.16
C LYS A 209 -36.85 -10.03 0.77
N ARG A 210 -35.81 -9.90 1.59
CA ARG A 210 -34.65 -9.05 1.35
C ARG A 210 -33.45 -9.91 1.03
N ILE A 211 -32.70 -9.51 -0.02
CA ILE A 211 -31.49 -10.19 -0.46
C ILE A 211 -30.43 -9.10 -0.66
N ALA A 212 -29.34 -9.18 0.09
CA ALA A 212 -28.20 -8.29 -0.13
C ALA A 212 -27.61 -8.56 -1.52
N LYS A 213 -27.37 -7.49 -2.29
CA LYS A 213 -26.76 -7.55 -3.62
C LYS A 213 -25.23 -7.58 -3.48
N ASP A 214 -24.50 -7.93 -4.53
CA ASP A 214 -23.04 -7.92 -4.53
C ASP A 214 -22.49 -6.52 -4.17
N SER A 215 -23.15 -5.46 -4.62
CA SER A 215 -22.81 -4.08 -4.27
C SER A 215 -22.89 -3.78 -2.76
N ALA A 216 -23.77 -4.46 -2.01
CA ALA A 216 -23.85 -4.28 -0.56
C ALA A 216 -22.57 -4.74 0.14
N PHE A 217 -22.06 -5.91 -0.26
CA PHE A 217 -20.81 -6.47 0.31
C PHE A 217 -19.59 -5.67 -0.16
N TRP A 218 -19.59 -5.20 -1.40
CA TRP A 218 -18.54 -4.33 -1.90
C TRP A 218 -18.52 -2.98 -1.16
N TYR A 219 -19.70 -2.35 -0.97
CA TYR A 219 -19.80 -1.06 -0.28
C TYR A 219 -19.44 -1.18 1.21
N GLN A 220 -19.75 -2.32 1.85
CA GLN A 220 -19.25 -2.63 3.19
C GLN A 220 -17.71 -2.53 3.25
N LYS A 221 -17.00 -3.14 2.28
CA LYS A 221 -15.54 -3.07 2.20
C LYS A 221 -15.04 -1.65 1.93
N VAL A 222 -15.75 -0.85 1.12
CA VAL A 222 -15.41 0.57 0.95
C VAL A 222 -15.42 1.30 2.28
N MET A 223 -16.44 1.08 3.10
CA MET A 223 -16.55 1.68 4.44
C MET A 223 -15.46 1.17 5.40
N GLU A 224 -15.23 -0.13 5.44
CA GLU A 224 -14.21 -0.77 6.29
C GLU A 224 -12.78 -0.29 5.97
N THR A 225 -12.50 -0.02 4.70
CA THR A 225 -11.19 0.45 4.22
C THR A 225 -11.11 1.97 4.06
N ASN A 226 -12.17 2.70 4.42
CA ASN A 226 -12.27 4.15 4.20
C ASN A 226 -11.93 4.55 2.74
N GLY A 227 -12.49 3.83 1.77
CA GLY A 227 -12.26 4.05 0.35
C GLY A 227 -11.01 3.39 -0.23
N GLY A 228 -10.23 2.64 0.57
CA GLY A 228 -8.97 2.03 0.13
C GLY A 228 -9.09 1.06 -1.04
N ILE A 229 -10.27 0.48 -1.28
CA ILE A 229 -10.53 -0.43 -2.42
C ILE A 229 -11.06 0.27 -3.69
N LEU A 230 -11.20 1.58 -3.68
CA LEU A 230 -11.69 2.30 -4.86
C LEU A 230 -10.68 2.19 -6.02
N SER A 231 -11.17 2.13 -7.26
CA SER A 231 -10.35 1.91 -8.46
C SER A 231 -9.34 3.03 -8.73
N MET A 232 -9.59 4.26 -8.28
CA MET A 232 -8.56 5.30 -8.32
C MET A 232 -7.38 4.99 -7.38
N ASN A 233 -7.61 4.16 -6.40
CA ASN A 233 -6.60 3.60 -5.50
C ASN A 233 -6.19 2.19 -5.95
N SER A 234 -6.97 1.56 -6.87
CA SER A 234 -6.59 0.35 -7.60
C SER A 234 -5.90 0.79 -8.90
N VAL A 235 -4.86 0.83 -8.96
CA VAL A 235 -3.57 0.56 -9.46
C VAL A 235 -3.59 0.06 -10.91
N ASP A 236 -2.88 0.79 -11.78
CA ASP A 236 -1.96 0.14 -12.71
C ASP A 236 -1.40 -1.11 -12.01
N ALA A 237 -1.25 -2.24 -12.68
CA ALA A 237 -0.65 -3.45 -12.10
C ALA A 237 0.70 -3.17 -11.41
N ASN A 238 1.37 -2.07 -11.80
CA ASN A 238 2.59 -1.54 -11.17
C ASN A 238 2.38 -0.80 -9.84
N LYS A 239 1.14 -0.67 -9.35
CA LYS A 239 0.84 0.01 -8.07
C LYS A 239 0.17 -0.89 -7.05
N GLU A 240 -0.10 -2.15 -7.38
CA GLU A 240 -0.56 -3.14 -6.43
C GLU A 240 0.56 -3.50 -5.46
N ILE A 241 0.27 -3.50 -4.17
CA ILE A 241 1.22 -3.94 -3.15
C ILE A 241 1.29 -5.46 -3.19
N LEU A 242 2.48 -6.01 -3.41
CA LEU A 242 2.68 -7.45 -3.48
C LEU A 242 2.94 -8.01 -2.07
N PHE A 243 1.90 -8.39 -1.35
CA PHE A 243 2.04 -9.03 -0.04
C PHE A 243 2.56 -10.45 -0.18
N MET A 244 3.55 -10.78 0.65
CA MET A 244 4.24 -12.07 0.59
C MET A 244 3.67 -13.07 1.59
N SER A 245 3.63 -14.34 1.20
CA SER A 245 3.43 -15.47 2.10
C SER A 245 4.81 -16.06 2.43
N PRO A 246 5.31 -15.89 3.67
CA PRO A 246 6.63 -16.36 4.06
C PRO A 246 6.78 -17.88 4.00
N VAL A 247 8.02 -18.35 3.79
CA VAL A 247 8.39 -19.76 3.88
C VAL A 247 9.18 -20.00 5.17
N PHE A 248 8.79 -21.00 5.95
CA PHE A 248 9.40 -21.30 7.24
C PHE A 248 10.35 -22.49 7.16
N LYS A 249 11.49 -22.42 7.88
CA LYS A 249 12.50 -23.46 7.97
C LYS A 249 12.68 -23.93 9.42
N GLN A 250 12.56 -25.23 9.62
CA GLN A 250 12.96 -25.84 10.90
C GLN A 250 14.47 -26.01 10.95
N MET A 251 15.07 -25.52 12.03
CA MET A 251 16.51 -25.51 12.24
C MET A 251 16.85 -26.13 13.59
N ILE A 252 17.98 -26.85 13.70
CA ILE A 252 18.37 -27.49 14.95
C ILE A 252 18.57 -26.48 16.10
N TRP A 253 18.90 -25.24 15.78
CA TRP A 253 19.11 -24.11 16.67
C TRP A 253 17.88 -23.19 16.76
N GLY A 254 16.82 -23.48 16.03
CA GLY A 254 15.62 -22.63 15.94
C GLY A 254 14.81 -22.61 17.23
N GLY A 255 14.08 -21.52 17.40
CA GLY A 255 13.13 -21.29 18.47
C GLY A 255 11.69 -21.27 18.00
N ASN A 256 10.79 -20.74 18.83
CA ASN A 256 9.37 -20.61 18.53
C ASN A 256 8.85 -19.15 18.55
N LYS A 257 9.75 -18.17 18.62
CA LYS A 257 9.36 -16.76 18.69
C LYS A 257 8.64 -16.30 17.43
N LEU A 258 8.94 -16.91 16.26
CA LEU A 258 8.20 -16.67 15.02
C LEU A 258 6.70 -16.97 15.17
N GLY A 259 6.32 -17.96 15.96
CA GLY A 259 4.93 -18.21 16.34
C GLY A 259 4.46 -17.32 17.48
N SER A 260 5.17 -17.34 18.60
CA SER A 260 4.72 -16.74 19.87
C SER A 260 4.79 -15.21 19.91
N LYS A 261 5.77 -14.58 19.23
CA LYS A 261 5.95 -13.11 19.19
C LYS A 261 5.50 -12.47 17.87
N TRP A 262 5.60 -13.21 16.75
CA TRP A 262 5.26 -12.70 15.42
C TRP A 262 3.86 -13.11 14.97
N GLY A 263 3.27 -14.12 15.62
CA GLY A 263 1.91 -14.57 15.30
C GLY A 263 1.80 -15.38 14.01
N TYR A 264 2.90 -15.93 13.51
CA TYR A 264 2.88 -16.81 12.35
C TYR A 264 2.40 -18.24 12.69
N GLU A 265 1.78 -18.88 11.73
CA GLU A 265 1.54 -20.33 11.79
C GLU A 265 2.83 -21.05 11.41
N ILE A 266 3.60 -21.48 12.40
CA ILE A 266 4.89 -22.12 12.21
C ILE A 266 4.77 -23.66 12.17
N PRO A 267 5.61 -24.36 11.39
CA PRO A 267 5.52 -25.83 11.22
C PRO A 267 5.97 -26.64 12.46
N GLY A 268 6.58 -25.99 13.45
CA GLY A 268 7.01 -26.64 14.70
C GLY A 268 7.80 -25.74 15.63
N GLU A 269 8.10 -26.23 16.83
CA GLU A 269 8.77 -25.51 17.92
C GLU A 269 10.23 -25.10 17.64
N LYS A 270 10.84 -25.66 16.59
CA LYS A 270 12.21 -25.33 16.17
C LYS A 270 12.21 -24.62 14.81
N THR A 271 11.34 -23.63 14.64
CA THR A 271 11.30 -22.82 13.41
C THR A 271 12.27 -21.66 13.54
N GLY A 272 13.51 -21.85 13.06
CA GLY A 272 14.58 -20.86 13.19
C GLY A 272 14.59 -19.77 12.13
N GLU A 273 14.02 -20.03 10.93
CA GLU A 273 14.03 -19.03 9.85
C GLU A 273 12.64 -18.82 9.26
N CYS A 274 12.29 -17.56 9.07
CA CYS A 274 11.20 -17.08 8.24
C CYS A 274 11.83 -16.43 7.00
N TRP A 275 11.71 -17.07 5.83
CA TRP A 275 12.08 -16.47 4.56
C TRP A 275 10.92 -15.57 4.14
N ALA A 276 11.05 -14.31 4.48
CA ALA A 276 9.99 -13.33 4.39
C ALA A 276 9.73 -12.86 2.95
N VAL A 277 10.81 -12.64 2.19
CA VAL A 277 10.79 -12.34 0.75
C VAL A 277 11.88 -13.16 0.08
N SER A 278 11.51 -14.11 -0.74
CA SER A 278 12.43 -15.06 -1.36
C SER A 278 11.90 -15.56 -2.70
N ALA A 279 12.77 -15.62 -3.69
CA ALA A 279 12.57 -16.35 -4.95
C ALA A 279 13.59 -17.48 -5.10
N HIS A 280 14.19 -17.92 -3.98
CA HIS A 280 15.17 -19.00 -3.99
C HIS A 280 14.49 -20.37 -4.19
N PRO A 281 15.03 -21.30 -5.00
CA PRO A 281 14.42 -22.61 -5.25
C PRO A 281 14.11 -23.42 -3.98
N ASN A 282 14.91 -23.22 -2.93
CA ASN A 282 14.71 -23.90 -1.65
C ASN A 282 13.60 -23.26 -0.78
N GLY A 283 12.98 -22.16 -1.22
CA GLY A 283 11.93 -21.49 -0.46
C GLY A 283 11.40 -20.26 -1.20
N ASP A 284 10.67 -20.50 -2.27
CA ASP A 284 10.07 -19.46 -3.12
C ASP A 284 8.76 -18.97 -2.50
N CYS A 285 8.68 -17.70 -2.14
CA CYS A 285 7.50 -17.10 -1.52
C CYS A 285 6.40 -16.86 -2.54
N MET A 286 5.16 -17.10 -2.16
CA MET A 286 3.99 -16.78 -2.99
C MET A 286 3.43 -15.40 -2.66
N ILE A 287 2.79 -14.79 -3.64
CA ILE A 287 1.97 -13.59 -3.44
C ILE A 287 0.69 -14.02 -2.71
N LYS A 288 0.41 -13.35 -1.60
CA LYS A 288 -0.66 -13.70 -0.67
C LYS A 288 -2.06 -13.38 -1.20
N GLU A 289 -2.21 -12.24 -1.87
CA GLU A 289 -3.50 -11.69 -2.30
C GLU A 289 -3.34 -10.80 -3.54
N GLY A 290 -4.46 -10.36 -4.12
CA GLY A 290 -4.50 -9.44 -5.26
C GLY A 290 -4.42 -10.14 -6.61
N THR A 291 -4.05 -9.39 -7.66
CA THR A 291 -4.00 -9.85 -9.06
C THR A 291 -3.05 -11.03 -9.26
N TYR A 292 -1.98 -11.07 -8.48
CA TYR A 292 -0.92 -12.09 -8.58
C TYR A 292 -1.01 -13.17 -7.51
N ALA A 293 -2.12 -13.24 -6.75
CA ALA A 293 -2.29 -14.22 -5.67
C ALA A 293 -2.00 -15.65 -6.11
N GLY A 294 -1.20 -16.37 -5.31
CA GLY A 294 -0.81 -17.76 -5.56
C GLY A 294 0.33 -17.96 -6.56
N ARG A 295 0.80 -16.90 -7.26
CA ARG A 295 2.03 -16.95 -8.06
C ARG A 295 3.25 -16.82 -7.16
N THR A 296 4.34 -17.47 -7.51
CA THR A 296 5.59 -17.32 -6.76
C THR A 296 6.37 -16.09 -7.19
N LEU A 297 7.25 -15.58 -6.31
CA LEU A 297 8.08 -14.41 -6.62
C LEU A 297 9.02 -14.69 -7.81
N SER A 298 9.54 -15.93 -7.95
CA SER A 298 10.36 -16.30 -9.10
C SER A 298 9.58 -16.28 -10.42
N GLN A 299 8.31 -16.69 -10.41
CA GLN A 299 7.43 -16.59 -11.58
C GLN A 299 7.17 -15.14 -11.97
N LEU A 300 6.89 -14.25 -10.98
CA LEU A 300 6.71 -12.84 -11.26
C LEU A 300 7.98 -12.20 -11.81
N TRP A 301 9.15 -12.54 -11.25
CA TRP A 301 10.42 -12.02 -11.75
C TRP A 301 10.65 -12.38 -13.22
N ALA A 302 10.33 -13.59 -13.63
CA ALA A 302 10.52 -14.08 -14.99
C ALA A 302 9.46 -13.57 -15.98
N GLU A 303 8.20 -13.45 -15.55
CA GLU A 303 7.05 -13.22 -16.44
C GLU A 303 6.57 -11.74 -16.42
N GLU A 304 6.84 -11.00 -15.34
CA GLU A 304 6.40 -9.61 -15.13
C GLU A 304 7.59 -8.68 -14.75
N PRO A 305 8.69 -8.66 -15.52
CA PRO A 305 9.90 -7.91 -15.13
C PRO A 305 9.67 -6.43 -14.94
N GLN A 306 8.61 -5.85 -15.54
CA GLN A 306 8.24 -4.44 -15.36
C GLN A 306 7.87 -4.11 -13.92
N LEU A 307 7.36 -5.06 -13.13
CA LEU A 307 7.08 -4.87 -11.70
C LEU A 307 8.35 -4.58 -10.90
N PHE A 308 9.49 -5.01 -11.42
CA PHE A 308 10.80 -4.87 -10.79
C PHE A 308 11.72 -3.91 -11.56
N GLY A 309 11.15 -2.98 -12.35
CA GLY A 309 11.92 -1.98 -13.09
C GLY A 309 12.81 -2.55 -14.17
N ASN A 310 12.52 -3.77 -14.66
CA ASN A 310 13.34 -4.48 -15.66
C ASN A 310 14.81 -4.65 -15.22
N VAL A 311 15.05 -4.81 -13.92
CA VAL A 311 16.41 -5.12 -13.40
C VAL A 311 16.95 -6.35 -14.09
N ALA A 312 18.18 -6.25 -14.58
CA ALA A 312 18.82 -7.34 -15.31
C ALA A 312 19.17 -8.51 -14.37
N GLY A 313 18.98 -9.73 -14.84
CA GLY A 313 19.31 -10.96 -14.10
C GLY A 313 18.30 -12.07 -14.37
N ASP A 314 18.77 -13.32 -14.25
CA ASP A 314 17.97 -14.53 -14.48
C ASP A 314 17.15 -14.93 -13.23
N ARG A 315 17.38 -14.28 -12.10
CA ARG A 315 16.74 -14.58 -10.81
C ARG A 315 16.59 -13.32 -9.95
N PHE A 316 15.58 -13.33 -9.08
CA PHE A 316 15.36 -12.25 -8.10
C PHE A 316 16.61 -12.09 -7.20
N PRO A 317 17.13 -10.88 -7.02
CA PRO A 317 18.49 -10.69 -6.50
C PRO A 317 18.62 -10.78 -4.98
N LEU A 318 17.54 -10.60 -4.22
CA LEU A 318 17.58 -10.47 -2.76
C LEU A 318 16.83 -11.60 -2.04
N LEU A 319 17.20 -11.85 -0.80
CA LEU A 319 16.51 -12.73 0.13
C LEU A 319 16.43 -12.04 1.49
N ILE A 320 15.20 -11.89 2.01
CA ILE A 320 14.95 -11.29 3.31
C ILE A 320 14.50 -12.38 4.28
N LYS A 321 15.13 -12.44 5.44
CA LYS A 321 14.78 -13.43 6.47
C LYS A 321 14.58 -12.77 7.83
N ILE A 322 13.75 -13.42 8.66
CA ILE A 322 13.79 -13.25 10.10
C ILE A 322 14.40 -14.51 10.68
N ILE A 323 15.41 -14.36 11.51
CA ILE A 323 16.11 -15.46 12.18
C ILE A 323 15.80 -15.38 13.67
N ASP A 324 15.26 -16.49 14.23
CA ASP A 324 15.06 -16.72 15.66
C ASP A 324 16.07 -17.76 16.14
N ALA A 325 17.20 -17.28 16.64
CA ALA A 325 18.25 -18.12 17.19
C ALA A 325 17.93 -18.47 18.66
N ASN A 326 17.42 -19.66 18.92
CA ASN A 326 17.29 -20.16 20.30
C ASN A 326 18.63 -20.66 20.85
N ASP A 327 19.43 -21.28 19.98
CA ASP A 327 20.80 -21.73 20.28
C ASP A 327 21.77 -21.08 19.29
N ASP A 328 23.09 -21.15 19.59
CA ASP A 328 24.13 -20.59 18.72
C ASP A 328 24.07 -21.21 17.32
N LEU A 329 24.13 -20.40 16.27
CA LEU A 329 24.34 -20.88 14.91
C LEU A 329 25.78 -21.39 14.75
N SER A 330 26.02 -22.18 13.69
CA SER A 330 27.41 -22.60 13.36
C SER A 330 28.27 -21.38 13.05
N ILE A 331 29.55 -21.47 13.39
CA ILE A 331 30.55 -20.55 12.88
C ILE A 331 30.69 -20.76 11.41
N GLN A 332 30.51 -19.72 10.61
CA GLN A 332 30.38 -19.82 9.16
C GLN A 332 31.04 -18.64 8.43
N VAL A 333 31.25 -18.82 7.15
CA VAL A 333 31.72 -17.79 6.23
C VAL A 333 31.03 -17.99 4.88
N HIS A 334 30.85 -16.90 4.14
CA HIS A 334 30.24 -16.92 2.80
C HIS A 334 31.25 -16.50 1.73
N PRO A 335 31.18 -17.11 0.52
CA PRO A 335 31.98 -16.69 -0.62
C PRO A 335 31.44 -15.41 -1.28
N ASP A 336 32.28 -14.74 -2.07
CA ASP A 336 31.87 -13.75 -3.04
C ASP A 336 31.27 -14.38 -4.32
N ASP A 337 30.79 -13.55 -5.25
CA ASP A 337 30.19 -13.98 -6.52
C ASP A 337 31.17 -14.75 -7.42
N GLU A 338 32.45 -14.38 -7.42
CA GLU A 338 33.47 -15.02 -8.26
C GLU A 338 33.72 -16.45 -7.79
N TYR A 339 33.93 -16.63 -6.47
CA TYR A 339 34.18 -17.95 -5.90
C TYR A 339 32.91 -18.83 -5.97
N ALA A 340 31.74 -18.28 -5.65
CA ALA A 340 30.49 -19.01 -5.70
C ALA A 340 30.13 -19.41 -7.14
N GLY A 341 30.25 -18.50 -8.09
CA GLY A 341 30.00 -18.75 -9.51
C GLY A 341 30.83 -19.90 -10.06
N LYS A 342 32.11 -19.98 -9.62
CA LYS A 342 33.06 -21.02 -10.07
C LYS A 342 32.86 -22.36 -9.36
N ASN A 343 32.59 -22.37 -8.05
CA ASN A 343 32.64 -23.55 -7.21
C ASN A 343 31.27 -24.08 -6.77
N GLU A 344 30.18 -23.30 -7.00
CA GLU A 344 28.82 -23.61 -6.56
C GLU A 344 27.80 -23.49 -7.72
N ASN A 345 28.15 -24.02 -8.89
CA ASN A 345 27.28 -24.17 -10.06
C ASN A 345 26.63 -22.85 -10.55
N GLY A 346 27.35 -21.74 -10.51
CA GLY A 346 26.83 -20.43 -10.96
C GLY A 346 25.95 -19.72 -9.93
N SER A 347 26.02 -20.12 -8.67
CA SER A 347 25.30 -19.42 -7.58
C SER A 347 25.87 -18.02 -7.33
N PHE A 348 25.05 -17.16 -6.74
CA PHE A 348 25.53 -15.88 -6.18
C PHE A 348 26.43 -16.13 -4.96
N GLY A 349 27.32 -15.21 -4.70
CA GLY A 349 27.95 -15.03 -3.41
C GLY A 349 26.92 -14.66 -2.35
N LYS A 350 27.38 -14.42 -1.13
CA LYS A 350 26.45 -14.04 -0.06
C LYS A 350 27.01 -12.87 0.75
N THR A 351 26.71 -11.69 0.29
CA THR A 351 26.82 -10.45 1.08
C THR A 351 25.51 -10.26 1.83
N GLU A 352 25.59 -9.99 3.12
CA GLU A 352 24.41 -9.85 3.97
C GLU A 352 24.57 -8.71 4.98
N CYS A 353 23.45 -8.27 5.55
CA CYS A 353 23.43 -7.37 6.69
C CYS A 353 22.30 -7.75 7.65
N TRP A 354 22.51 -7.41 8.92
CA TRP A 354 21.60 -7.76 10.01
C TRP A 354 21.10 -6.53 10.74
N TYR A 355 19.80 -6.42 10.89
CA TYR A 355 19.19 -5.51 11.85
C TYR A 355 18.77 -6.31 13.08
N ILE A 356 19.28 -5.96 14.27
CA ILE A 356 19.00 -6.67 15.52
C ILE A 356 17.60 -6.31 16.02
N LEU A 357 16.68 -7.25 15.92
CA LEU A 357 15.28 -7.09 16.32
C LEU A 357 15.08 -7.25 17.82
N ASP A 358 15.83 -8.21 18.41
CA ASP A 358 15.83 -8.47 19.85
C ASP A 358 17.15 -9.13 20.26
N ALA A 359 17.65 -8.77 21.42
CA ALA A 359 18.86 -9.37 22.00
C ALA A 359 18.80 -9.30 23.53
N PRO A 360 19.18 -10.36 24.25
CA PRO A 360 19.28 -10.31 25.70
C PRO A 360 20.37 -9.33 26.17
N GLU A 361 20.27 -8.87 27.40
CA GLU A 361 21.31 -8.01 28.00
C GLU A 361 22.67 -8.72 27.99
N GLY A 362 23.71 -8.04 27.52
CA GLY A 362 25.05 -8.58 27.39
C GLY A 362 25.27 -9.54 26.23
N ALA A 363 24.34 -9.60 25.28
CA ALA A 363 24.45 -10.42 24.06
C ALA A 363 25.68 -10.05 23.23
N THR A 364 26.30 -11.06 22.63
CA THR A 364 27.40 -10.90 21.67
C THR A 364 27.11 -11.66 20.39
N LEU A 365 27.72 -11.23 19.28
CA LEU A 365 27.78 -11.97 18.00
C LEU A 365 29.24 -12.33 17.72
N VAL A 366 29.48 -13.38 16.94
CA VAL A 366 30.81 -13.62 16.38
C VAL A 366 30.91 -12.82 15.07
N ILE A 367 31.87 -11.90 14.99
CA ILE A 367 32.15 -11.08 13.81
C ILE A 367 33.65 -10.96 13.61
N GLY A 368 34.19 -11.68 12.64
CA GLY A 368 35.62 -11.75 12.35
C GLY A 368 36.39 -12.75 13.23
N HIS A 369 37.69 -12.67 13.12
CA HIS A 369 38.62 -13.55 13.82
C HIS A 369 39.91 -12.81 14.19
N ASN A 370 40.78 -13.46 15.00
CA ASN A 370 42.00 -12.87 15.53
C ASN A 370 43.31 -13.33 14.83
N ALA A 371 43.21 -14.22 13.82
CA ALA A 371 44.36 -14.65 13.04
C ALA A 371 44.94 -13.48 12.21
N LYS A 372 46.27 -13.35 12.23
CA LYS A 372 47.03 -12.25 11.62
C LYS A 372 47.38 -12.52 10.16
N ASP A 373 47.55 -13.80 9.83
CA ASP A 373 47.89 -14.27 8.50
C ASP A 373 47.27 -15.66 8.23
N LYS A 374 47.41 -16.14 7.00
CA LYS A 374 46.79 -17.39 6.56
C LYS A 374 47.36 -18.61 7.30
N ALA A 375 48.64 -18.62 7.65
CA ALA A 375 49.26 -19.71 8.39
C ALA A 375 48.72 -19.84 9.82
N GLU A 376 48.53 -18.70 10.51
CA GLU A 376 47.90 -18.66 11.82
C GLU A 376 46.41 -19.04 11.75
N LEU A 377 45.67 -18.63 10.68
CA LEU A 377 44.30 -19.05 10.41
C LEU A 377 44.18 -20.58 10.29
N GLU A 378 45.01 -21.18 9.45
CA GLU A 378 45.03 -22.62 9.22
C GLU A 378 45.40 -23.39 10.49
N ASP A 379 46.37 -22.90 11.29
CA ASP A 379 46.76 -23.49 12.56
C ASP A 379 45.63 -23.42 13.59
N MET A 380 45.00 -22.25 13.78
CA MET A 380 43.91 -22.08 14.74
C MET A 380 42.71 -22.97 14.42
N ILE A 381 42.27 -23.03 13.14
CA ILE A 381 41.17 -23.87 12.71
C ILE A 381 41.54 -25.35 12.79
N GLY A 382 42.74 -25.75 12.32
CA GLY A 382 43.19 -27.12 12.28
C GLY A 382 43.37 -27.74 13.66
N ASN A 383 43.78 -26.95 14.66
CA ASN A 383 43.95 -27.38 16.03
C ASN A 383 42.77 -27.07 16.97
N GLY A 384 41.64 -26.56 16.41
CA GLY A 384 40.43 -26.29 17.18
C GLY A 384 40.58 -25.20 18.25
N ARG A 385 41.43 -24.20 18.00
CA ARG A 385 41.69 -23.09 18.93
C ARG A 385 40.61 -22.01 18.88
N TRP A 386 39.35 -22.43 19.03
CA TRP A 386 38.19 -21.58 18.77
C TRP A 386 38.11 -20.35 19.69
N GLU A 387 38.43 -20.47 20.99
CA GLU A 387 38.42 -19.37 21.95
C GLU A 387 39.42 -18.27 21.59
N GLU A 388 40.57 -18.62 21.00
CA GLU A 388 41.55 -17.66 20.53
C GLU A 388 41.24 -17.12 19.15
N PHE A 389 40.58 -17.92 18.32
CA PHE A 389 40.27 -17.62 16.93
C PHE A 389 39.11 -16.62 16.80
N LEU A 390 38.00 -16.86 17.51
CA LEU A 390 36.74 -16.12 17.29
C LEU A 390 36.79 -14.75 18.00
N ARG A 391 36.28 -13.75 17.29
CA ARG A 391 36.11 -12.40 17.84
C ARG A 391 34.64 -12.17 18.17
N GLU A 392 34.33 -11.96 19.45
CA GLU A 392 33.03 -11.64 19.96
C GLU A 392 32.78 -10.13 20.02
N VAL A 393 31.65 -9.68 19.56
CA VAL A 393 31.26 -8.26 19.49
C VAL A 393 29.96 -8.06 20.25
N PRO A 394 29.90 -7.17 21.26
CA PRO A 394 28.66 -6.86 21.97
C PRO A 394 27.63 -6.23 21.04
N VAL A 395 26.37 -6.64 21.20
CA VAL A 395 25.23 -6.11 20.40
C VAL A 395 23.98 -5.94 21.24
N LYS A 396 23.09 -5.09 20.77
CA LYS A 396 21.79 -4.82 21.38
C LYS A 396 20.73 -4.60 20.30
N LYS A 397 19.45 -4.63 20.69
CA LYS A 397 18.34 -4.26 19.81
C LYS A 397 18.59 -2.91 19.13
N GLY A 398 18.36 -2.86 17.82
CA GLY A 398 18.53 -1.68 16.99
C GLY A 398 19.92 -1.52 16.37
N ASP A 399 20.90 -2.32 16.74
CA ASP A 399 22.21 -2.32 16.07
C ASP A 399 22.09 -2.86 14.65
N PHE A 400 22.96 -2.37 13.77
CA PHE A 400 23.03 -2.78 12.37
C PHE A 400 24.45 -3.25 12.02
N ILE A 401 24.54 -4.40 11.36
CA ILE A 401 25.80 -5.06 11.08
C ILE A 401 25.87 -5.43 9.60
N GLN A 402 26.98 -5.08 8.95
CA GLN A 402 27.31 -5.51 7.59
C GLN A 402 28.25 -6.71 7.64
N ILE A 403 27.91 -7.78 6.94
CA ILE A 403 28.71 -9.00 6.79
C ILE A 403 29.12 -9.11 5.32
N ASP A 404 30.34 -8.72 5.01
CA ASP A 404 30.90 -8.90 3.69
C ASP A 404 31.37 -10.34 3.47
N PRO A 405 31.43 -10.83 2.23
CA PRO A 405 32.02 -12.12 1.93
C PRO A 405 33.42 -12.28 2.55
N GLY A 406 33.73 -13.48 3.00
CA GLY A 406 34.99 -13.75 3.70
C GLY A 406 35.01 -13.40 5.18
N THR A 407 33.96 -12.80 5.72
CA THR A 407 33.84 -12.52 7.16
C THR A 407 33.39 -13.76 7.92
N VAL A 408 34.19 -14.25 8.89
CA VAL A 408 33.78 -15.30 9.84
C VAL A 408 32.72 -14.72 10.77
N HIS A 409 31.57 -15.38 10.90
CA HIS A 409 30.47 -14.87 11.72
C HIS A 409 29.59 -15.99 12.29
N ALA A 410 28.83 -15.66 13.35
CA ALA A 410 27.74 -16.48 13.87
C ALA A 410 26.78 -15.65 14.72
N ILE A 411 25.50 -15.95 14.62
CA ILE A 411 24.46 -15.46 15.52
C ILE A 411 24.44 -16.36 16.75
N LYS A 412 24.41 -15.75 17.94
CA LYS A 412 24.35 -16.50 19.22
C LYS A 412 22.91 -16.63 19.71
N GLY A 413 22.69 -17.64 20.55
CA GLY A 413 21.38 -17.96 21.10
C GLY A 413 20.71 -16.80 21.84
N GLY A 414 19.42 -16.67 21.68
CA GLY A 414 18.57 -15.60 22.24
C GLY A 414 18.38 -14.39 21.34
N ILE A 415 19.17 -14.24 20.27
CA ILE A 415 19.12 -13.09 19.37
C ILE A 415 18.12 -13.33 18.24
N GLU A 416 17.34 -12.29 17.90
CA GLU A 416 16.48 -12.23 16.73
C GLU A 416 16.99 -11.14 15.76
N ILE A 417 17.08 -11.45 14.48
CA ILE A 417 17.53 -10.49 13.47
C ILE A 417 16.60 -10.47 12.25
N LEU A 418 16.56 -9.34 11.56
CA LEU A 418 16.17 -9.29 10.16
C LEU A 418 17.45 -9.26 9.32
N GLU A 419 17.58 -10.25 8.43
CA GLU A 419 18.69 -10.41 7.50
C GLU A 419 18.24 -9.95 6.10
N THR A 420 18.99 -9.03 5.50
CA THR A 420 18.92 -8.69 4.09
C THR A 420 20.17 -9.19 3.40
N GLN A 421 20.03 -10.02 2.36
CA GLN A 421 21.15 -10.67 1.69
C GLN A 421 20.94 -10.83 0.18
N GLN A 422 22.03 -11.13 -0.54
CA GLN A 422 21.92 -11.67 -1.89
C GLN A 422 21.10 -12.98 -1.86
N ASN A 423 20.40 -13.30 -2.96
CA ASN A 423 19.56 -14.50 -3.07
C ASN A 423 20.42 -15.78 -3.20
N SER A 424 21.05 -16.15 -2.08
CA SER A 424 21.95 -17.30 -1.93
C SER A 424 21.76 -17.95 -0.57
N ASP A 425 21.81 -19.27 -0.52
CA ASP A 425 21.80 -20.05 0.74
C ASP A 425 23.14 -20.77 1.01
N ILE A 426 24.21 -20.37 0.30
CA ILE A 426 25.54 -20.98 0.44
C ILE A 426 26.13 -20.61 1.78
N THR A 427 26.48 -21.66 2.53
CA THR A 427 27.08 -21.52 3.86
C THR A 427 28.26 -22.48 3.99
N TYR A 428 29.46 -21.95 4.16
CA TYR A 428 30.64 -22.75 4.51
C TYR A 428 30.80 -22.80 6.04
N ARG A 429 30.52 -23.97 6.58
CA ARG A 429 30.54 -24.22 8.00
C ARG A 429 31.98 -24.49 8.47
N VAL A 430 32.50 -23.62 9.34
CA VAL A 430 33.84 -23.71 9.90
C VAL A 430 33.83 -24.57 11.17
N TYR A 431 32.82 -24.36 12.04
CA TYR A 431 32.65 -25.08 13.29
C TYR A 431 31.19 -25.15 13.70
N ASP A 432 30.77 -26.27 14.29
CA ASP A 432 29.38 -26.51 14.69
C ASP A 432 29.21 -27.15 16.06
N TYR A 433 30.14 -26.92 16.96
CA TYR A 433 30.08 -27.37 18.36
C TYR A 433 29.93 -28.90 18.53
N GLY A 434 30.20 -29.69 17.49
CA GLY A 434 29.99 -31.13 17.51
C GLY A 434 28.52 -31.58 17.52
N ARG A 435 27.58 -30.68 17.18
CA ARG A 435 26.15 -30.96 17.18
C ARG A 435 25.77 -32.03 16.14
N LEU A 436 24.77 -32.84 16.50
CA LEU A 436 24.24 -33.87 15.63
C LEU A 436 22.92 -33.43 14.99
N GLN A 437 22.81 -33.66 13.70
CA GLN A 437 21.56 -33.62 12.96
C GLN A 437 21.30 -35.01 12.38
N ASP A 438 20.14 -35.60 12.66
CA ASP A 438 19.81 -36.98 12.25
C ASP A 438 20.89 -38.00 12.63
N VAL A 439 21.39 -37.92 13.88
CA VAL A 439 22.42 -38.80 14.48
C VAL A 439 23.82 -38.64 13.88
N LYS A 440 24.05 -37.68 12.98
CA LYS A 440 25.36 -37.43 12.35
C LYS A 440 25.78 -35.97 12.58
N PRO A 441 27.08 -35.71 12.74
CA PRO A 441 27.57 -34.34 12.70
C PRO A 441 27.21 -33.67 11.37
N ARG A 442 26.86 -32.38 11.41
CA ARG A 442 26.69 -31.61 10.18
C ARG A 442 28.04 -31.48 9.47
N GLU A 443 28.00 -31.47 8.15
CA GLU A 443 29.20 -31.32 7.33
C GLU A 443 29.91 -29.99 7.61
N LEU A 444 31.24 -30.05 7.76
CA LEU A 444 32.11 -28.89 7.82
C LEU A 444 32.81 -28.67 6.48
N HIS A 445 32.94 -27.43 6.07
CA HIS A 445 33.50 -27.04 4.77
C HIS A 445 34.88 -26.39 4.92
N ILE A 446 35.78 -26.97 5.76
CA ILE A 446 37.03 -26.36 6.20
C ILE A 446 37.90 -25.85 5.05
N GLY A 447 38.09 -26.66 4.00
CA GLY A 447 38.91 -26.26 2.84
C GLY A 447 38.35 -25.01 2.15
N LYS A 448 37.04 -25.05 1.76
CA LYS A 448 36.37 -23.90 1.15
C LYS A 448 36.33 -22.67 2.07
N SER A 449 36.18 -22.89 3.38
CA SER A 449 36.20 -21.80 4.35
C SER A 449 37.56 -21.09 4.38
N ILE A 450 38.66 -21.86 4.43
CA ILE A 450 40.03 -21.31 4.42
C ILE A 450 40.34 -20.57 3.11
N ASP A 451 39.75 -21.03 1.98
CA ASP A 451 39.93 -20.36 0.71
C ASP A 451 39.31 -18.97 0.68
N VAL A 452 38.16 -18.78 1.31
CA VAL A 452 37.38 -17.55 1.22
C VAL A 452 37.51 -16.59 2.41
N ILE A 453 38.00 -17.06 3.58
CA ILE A 453 38.18 -16.21 4.77
C ILE A 453 39.17 -15.07 4.48
N THR A 454 38.73 -13.86 4.70
CA THR A 454 39.57 -12.64 4.60
C THR A 454 40.51 -12.54 5.76
N VAL A 455 41.85 -12.50 5.51
CA VAL A 455 42.89 -12.41 6.55
C VAL A 455 43.83 -11.23 6.26
N PRO A 456 44.11 -10.37 7.23
CA PRO A 456 43.44 -10.28 8.55
C PRO A 456 41.97 -9.91 8.44
N ALA A 457 41.19 -10.23 9.47
CA ALA A 457 39.81 -9.84 9.52
C ALA A 457 39.64 -8.30 9.54
N LYS A 458 38.59 -7.78 8.93
CA LYS A 458 38.20 -6.36 9.02
C LYS A 458 38.06 -5.92 10.49
N SER A 459 38.20 -4.64 10.75
CA SER A 459 37.94 -4.08 12.08
C SER A 459 36.44 -4.19 12.44
N VAL A 460 36.15 -4.08 13.75
CA VAL A 460 34.74 -4.11 14.19
C VAL A 460 33.97 -2.91 13.66
N GLU A 461 34.61 -1.74 13.62
CA GLU A 461 34.05 -0.47 13.18
C GLU A 461 33.67 -0.49 11.68
N GLU A 462 34.31 -1.33 10.88
CA GLU A 462 33.96 -1.53 9.46
C GLU A 462 32.74 -2.43 9.28
N SER A 463 32.40 -3.25 10.27
CA SER A 463 31.26 -4.18 10.23
C SER A 463 30.05 -3.66 11.01
N VAL A 464 30.28 -3.06 12.21
CA VAL A 464 29.20 -2.52 13.05
C VAL A 464 28.94 -1.07 12.70
N ILE A 465 27.81 -0.81 12.07
CA ILE A 465 27.42 0.53 11.61
C ILE A 465 26.65 1.22 12.74
N SER A 466 27.23 2.29 13.28
CA SER A 466 26.54 3.14 14.25
C SER A 466 25.42 3.91 13.57
N ILE A 467 24.17 3.62 13.91
CA ILE A 467 23.01 4.38 13.45
C ILE A 467 22.98 5.70 14.22
N SER A 468 23.14 6.82 13.52
CA SER A 468 22.89 8.16 14.09
C SER A 468 21.42 8.30 14.44
N ALA A 469 21.10 9.11 15.47
CA ALA A 469 19.75 9.26 16.03
C ALA A 469 18.62 9.18 14.99
N ASP A 470 17.71 8.23 15.18
CA ASP A 470 16.59 7.94 14.30
C ASP A 470 15.65 9.14 14.21
N ALA A 471 15.62 9.79 13.07
CA ALA A 471 14.57 10.76 12.78
C ALA A 471 13.27 10.01 12.47
N LYS A 472 12.21 10.34 13.21
CA LYS A 472 10.87 9.81 12.93
C LYS A 472 10.33 10.32 11.60
N ASN A 473 9.48 9.53 10.98
CA ASN A 473 8.82 9.84 9.70
C ASN A 473 9.81 10.20 8.58
N THR A 474 10.95 9.51 8.57
CA THR A 474 12.03 9.71 7.59
C THR A 474 12.61 8.34 7.20
N MET A 475 13.04 8.19 5.95
CA MET A 475 13.83 7.03 5.50
C MET A 475 15.29 7.21 5.96
N ASN A 476 15.62 6.61 7.10
CA ASN A 476 16.97 6.64 7.65
C ASN A 476 17.82 5.54 7.01
N ARG A 477 18.76 5.92 6.13
CA ARG A 477 19.59 4.96 5.41
C ARG A 477 20.58 4.28 6.36
N LEU A 478 20.53 2.95 6.42
CA LEU A 478 21.44 2.11 7.20
C LEU A 478 22.69 1.77 6.40
N ILE A 479 22.54 1.34 5.16
CA ILE A 479 23.66 1.01 4.27
C ILE A 479 23.30 1.21 2.78
N SER A 480 24.34 1.37 1.97
CA SER A 480 24.32 1.23 0.52
C SER A 480 25.60 0.51 0.11
N CYS A 481 25.48 -0.66 -0.52
CA CYS A 481 26.60 -1.44 -1.05
C CYS A 481 26.33 -1.81 -2.53
N SER A 482 27.17 -2.63 -3.14
CA SER A 482 27.05 -3.01 -4.55
C SER A 482 25.83 -3.89 -4.86
N TYR A 483 25.17 -4.44 -3.86
CA TYR A 483 24.09 -5.41 -4.03
C TYR A 483 22.72 -4.88 -3.59
N TYR A 484 22.72 -4.05 -2.54
CA TYR A 484 21.47 -3.54 -1.95
C TYR A 484 21.67 -2.20 -1.24
N GLN A 485 20.54 -1.55 -1.04
CA GLN A 485 20.41 -0.42 -0.13
C GLN A 485 19.37 -0.78 0.94
N VAL A 486 19.61 -0.38 2.19
CA VAL A 486 18.70 -0.66 3.31
C VAL A 486 18.45 0.61 4.12
N TRP A 487 17.18 0.81 4.50
CA TRP A 487 16.74 1.91 5.36
C TRP A 487 15.91 1.39 6.53
N LYS A 488 15.88 2.18 7.59
CA LYS A 488 14.94 2.05 8.69
C LYS A 488 13.93 3.20 8.63
N LEU A 489 12.66 2.87 8.82
CA LEU A 489 11.57 3.82 8.98
C LEU A 489 10.96 3.65 10.37
N ASP A 490 10.86 4.74 11.12
CA ASP A 490 10.12 4.83 12.38
C ASP A 490 8.93 5.76 12.15
N VAL A 491 7.76 5.18 11.86
CA VAL A 491 6.51 5.90 11.57
C VAL A 491 5.80 6.21 12.88
N ASP A 492 5.53 7.50 13.12
CA ASP A 492 4.77 7.98 14.27
C ASP A 492 3.78 9.05 13.77
N GLY A 493 2.54 8.65 13.51
CA GLY A 493 1.50 9.46 12.89
C GLY A 493 1.38 9.20 11.39
N SER A 494 2.03 9.97 10.54
CA SER A 494 1.96 9.81 9.08
C SER A 494 3.25 10.23 8.38
N MET A 495 3.64 9.47 7.35
CA MET A 495 4.71 9.84 6.43
C MET A 495 4.40 9.41 5.00
N GLU A 496 5.06 10.02 4.04
CA GLU A 496 5.01 9.65 2.63
C GLU A 496 6.37 9.09 2.19
N VAL A 497 6.34 7.96 1.50
CA VAL A 497 7.52 7.36 0.85
C VAL A 497 7.33 7.47 -0.65
N LEU A 498 8.29 8.06 -1.36
CA LEU A 498 8.31 8.06 -2.82
C LEU A 498 9.01 6.79 -3.30
N GLN A 499 8.25 5.91 -3.97
CA GLN A 499 8.79 4.71 -4.61
C GLN A 499 9.19 5.04 -6.05
N ASP A 500 10.46 5.39 -6.25
CA ASP A 500 11.12 5.67 -7.53
C ASP A 500 12.32 4.74 -7.82
N TYR A 501 12.51 3.73 -6.97
CA TYR A 501 13.48 2.64 -7.15
C TYR A 501 12.94 1.55 -8.09
N PRO A 502 13.78 0.61 -8.55
CA PRO A 502 13.29 -0.55 -9.30
C PRO A 502 12.15 -1.29 -8.58
N PHE A 503 12.25 -1.44 -7.28
CA PHE A 503 11.21 -1.92 -6.35
C PHE A 503 11.64 -1.60 -4.92
N LEU A 504 10.70 -1.57 -3.97
CA LEU A 504 11.01 -1.51 -2.54
C LEU A 504 10.42 -2.71 -1.82
N ILE A 505 11.25 -3.46 -1.11
CA ILE A 505 10.83 -4.49 -0.16
C ILE A 505 10.62 -3.80 1.19
N MET A 506 9.46 -4.03 1.80
CA MET A 506 9.13 -3.50 3.13
C MET A 506 8.76 -4.63 4.09
N SER A 507 9.35 -4.61 5.27
CA SER A 507 9.09 -5.55 6.36
C SER A 507 8.68 -4.78 7.61
N VAL A 508 7.44 -4.99 8.08
CA VAL A 508 6.97 -4.39 9.35
C VAL A 508 7.54 -5.20 10.51
N VAL A 509 8.47 -4.61 11.25
CA VAL A 509 9.20 -5.31 12.33
C VAL A 509 8.64 -5.01 13.72
N GLU A 510 7.89 -3.90 13.88
CA GLU A 510 7.21 -3.55 15.14
C GLU A 510 5.97 -2.70 14.86
N GLY A 511 4.91 -2.87 15.66
CA GLY A 511 3.69 -2.07 15.59
C GLY A 511 2.76 -2.44 14.44
N ASP A 512 1.84 -1.54 14.13
CA ASP A 512 0.82 -1.67 13.09
C ASP A 512 0.40 -0.31 12.53
N GLY A 513 -0.27 -0.33 11.39
CA GLY A 513 -0.74 0.89 10.74
C GLY A 513 -1.39 0.64 9.39
N LEU A 514 -1.31 1.63 8.53
CA LEU A 514 -1.87 1.60 7.18
C LEU A 514 -0.80 1.96 6.15
N ILE A 515 -0.86 1.33 4.99
CA ILE A 515 -0.20 1.78 3.76
C ILE A 515 -1.27 2.02 2.69
N ASN A 516 -1.41 3.27 2.22
CA ASN A 516 -2.47 3.68 1.29
C ASN A 516 -3.87 3.20 1.71
N GLY A 517 -4.18 3.22 3.02
CA GLY A 517 -5.45 2.75 3.58
C GLY A 517 -5.53 1.24 3.84
N GLN A 518 -4.60 0.43 3.37
CA GLN A 518 -4.55 -1.01 3.62
C GLN A 518 -3.83 -1.31 4.95
N LEU A 519 -4.44 -2.13 5.80
CA LEU A 519 -3.87 -2.51 7.10
C LEU A 519 -2.58 -3.32 6.94
N ILE A 520 -1.56 -2.91 7.68
CA ILE A 520 -0.30 -3.63 7.83
C ILE A 520 0.07 -3.74 9.30
N LYS A 521 0.72 -4.82 9.66
CA LYS A 521 1.13 -5.11 11.05
C LYS A 521 2.46 -5.83 11.10
N LYS A 522 3.03 -5.92 12.28
CA LYS A 522 4.22 -6.73 12.54
C LYS A 522 4.11 -8.11 11.91
N GLY A 523 5.10 -8.48 11.12
CA GLY A 523 5.14 -9.73 10.38
C GLY A 523 4.58 -9.66 8.96
N ASP A 524 4.06 -8.52 8.52
CA ASP A 524 3.74 -8.33 7.11
C ASP A 524 4.98 -7.93 6.32
N HIS A 525 5.19 -8.61 5.19
CA HIS A 525 6.26 -8.37 4.24
C HIS A 525 5.66 -8.17 2.87
N PHE A 526 6.09 -7.14 2.18
CA PHE A 526 5.52 -6.80 0.88
C PHE A 526 6.52 -6.06 -0.02
N ILE A 527 6.22 -6.04 -1.31
CA ILE A 527 6.99 -5.31 -2.32
C ILE A 527 6.12 -4.20 -2.90
N LEU A 528 6.64 -2.99 -2.95
CA LEU A 528 6.14 -1.90 -3.77
C LEU A 528 6.82 -1.99 -5.15
N PRO A 529 6.07 -2.30 -6.22
CA PRO A 529 6.63 -2.45 -7.56
C PRO A 529 7.21 -1.17 -8.14
N SER A 530 7.92 -1.31 -9.25
CA SER A 530 8.41 -0.18 -10.05
C SER A 530 7.27 0.74 -10.47
N GLY A 531 7.49 2.05 -10.38
CA GLY A 531 6.49 3.04 -10.77
C GLY A 531 5.31 3.18 -9.81
N PHE A 532 5.39 2.59 -8.61
CA PHE A 532 4.35 2.71 -7.58
C PHE A 532 4.05 4.16 -7.21
N GLY A 533 5.07 5.02 -7.20
CA GLY A 533 4.94 6.43 -6.85
C GLY A 533 4.84 6.65 -5.34
N LYS A 534 3.89 7.46 -4.90
CA LYS A 534 3.75 7.81 -3.49
C LYS A 534 3.04 6.73 -2.69
N ALA A 535 3.68 6.28 -1.61
CA ALA A 535 3.10 5.40 -0.60
C ALA A 535 2.92 6.19 0.70
N ARG A 536 1.70 6.28 1.19
CA ARG A 536 1.38 6.94 2.46
C ARG A 536 1.30 5.92 3.58
N LEU A 537 2.20 6.04 4.55
CA LEU A 537 2.22 5.24 5.77
C LEU A 537 1.55 6.02 6.90
N GLN A 538 0.70 5.36 7.69
CA GLN A 538 0.00 5.96 8.82
C GLN A 538 -0.06 4.98 9.99
N GLY A 539 0.16 5.44 11.22
CA GLY A 539 0.12 4.58 12.42
C GLY A 539 1.35 4.75 13.29
N LYS A 540 1.67 3.71 14.05
CA LYS A 540 2.86 3.67 14.88
C LYS A 540 3.57 2.34 14.66
N MET A 541 4.61 2.37 13.82
CA MET A 541 5.29 1.15 13.38
C MET A 541 6.74 1.41 12.97
N GLU A 542 7.54 0.37 13.06
CA GLU A 542 8.91 0.33 12.56
C GLU A 542 8.98 -0.60 11.35
N LEU A 543 9.63 -0.15 10.27
CA LEU A 543 9.85 -0.94 9.07
C LEU A 543 11.33 -0.95 8.70
N ILE A 544 11.79 -2.09 8.19
CA ILE A 544 13.04 -2.20 7.44
C ILE A 544 12.70 -2.27 5.96
N VAL A 545 13.34 -1.41 5.19
CA VAL A 545 13.10 -1.26 3.76
C VAL A 545 14.37 -1.56 2.99
N SER A 546 14.26 -2.31 1.89
CA SER A 546 15.42 -2.64 1.07
C SER A 546 15.08 -2.64 -0.42
N THR A 547 16.11 -2.40 -1.24
CA THR A 547 16.08 -2.50 -2.70
C THR A 547 17.44 -2.94 -3.22
N VAL A 548 17.52 -3.23 -4.52
CA VAL A 548 18.82 -3.42 -5.20
C VAL A 548 19.62 -2.11 -5.26
N ALA A 549 20.93 -2.24 -5.49
CA ALA A 549 21.86 -1.10 -5.59
C ALA A 549 21.59 -0.20 -6.81
#